data_b0f956350129ce513f0ff18b98e2e473
#
_entry.id   b0f956350129ce513f0ff18b98e2e473
#
_cell.length_a   1.000
_cell.length_b   1.000
_cell.length_c   1.000
_cell.angle_alpha   90.00
_cell.angle_beta   90.00
_cell.angle_gamma   90.00
#
_symmetry.space_group_name_H-M   'P 1'
#
loop_
_entity.id
_entity.type
_entity.pdbx_description
1 polymer ?
#
loop_
_entity_poly.entity_id
_entity_poly.type
_entity_poly.pdbx_seq_one_letter_code
_entity_poly.pdbx_strand_id
1 'polypeptide(L)'
;KADNENFTNYEDFKDRELTSIINRSEEEEQKGNFVQGRTDYSILLDTLGHKLELGISGEFANDFDNARILESTLFPNPNDDGIDLTSNQENRRQFLLSADYILPLLKNAKFEIGYLATLSSTENDFEVSTASETGFVNIPEFTNKTEYRENVHAFYTQYGKSWEAFSFKIGLRSETTSILIKANASNFEQRKNYTDLFPSL
;
A
#
# COMPACT_ATOMS: atom_id res chain seq x y z
N LYS A 1 4.40 2.01 -19.43
CA LYS A 1 4.50 3.43 -19.65
C LYS A 1 3.14 3.93 -20.11
N ALA A 2 2.59 4.89 -19.43
CA ALA A 2 1.40 5.64 -19.82
C ALA A 2 1.77 7.12 -19.86
N ASP A 3 1.27 7.83 -20.87
CA ASP A 3 1.43 9.26 -21.01
C ASP A 3 0.02 9.85 -21.05
N ASN A 4 -0.27 10.80 -20.16
CA ASN A 4 -1.55 11.48 -20.06
C ASN A 4 -1.36 12.98 -20.17
N GLU A 5 -2.30 13.67 -20.81
CA GLU A 5 -2.35 15.12 -20.89
C GLU A 5 -3.72 15.60 -20.41
N ASN A 6 -3.70 16.47 -19.41
CA ASN A 6 -4.90 17.02 -18.78
C ASN A 6 -4.90 18.56 -18.91
N PHE A 7 -6.08 19.12 -19.23
CA PHE A 7 -6.30 20.56 -19.27
C PHE A 7 -7.42 20.95 -18.32
N THR A 8 -7.16 21.93 -17.48
CA THR A 8 -8.13 22.43 -16.50
C THR A 8 -8.15 23.94 -16.49
N ASN A 9 -9.33 24.52 -16.49
CA ASN A 9 -9.54 25.96 -16.30
C ASN A 9 -10.13 26.20 -14.92
N TYR A 10 -9.55 27.11 -14.17
CA TYR A 10 -10.04 27.58 -12.88
C TYR A 10 -10.59 28.99 -13.05
N GLU A 11 -11.79 29.25 -12.55
CA GLU A 11 -12.43 30.55 -12.52
C GLU A 11 -12.67 30.97 -11.08
N ASP A 12 -12.07 32.09 -10.66
CA ASP A 12 -12.25 32.63 -9.33
C ASP A 12 -13.25 33.78 -9.35
N PHE A 13 -14.16 33.80 -8.38
CA PHE A 13 -15.18 34.84 -8.21
C PHE A 13 -15.08 35.46 -6.83
N LYS A 14 -15.17 36.78 -6.78
CA LYS A 14 -15.34 37.55 -5.54
C LYS A 14 -16.58 38.42 -5.66
N ASP A 15 -17.48 38.34 -4.68
CA ASP A 15 -18.74 39.07 -4.67
C ASP A 15 -19.58 38.89 -5.96
N ARG A 16 -19.51 37.70 -6.61
CA ARG A 16 -20.11 37.30 -7.89
C ARG A 16 -19.46 37.94 -9.12
N GLU A 17 -18.37 38.62 -8.96
CA GLU A 17 -17.58 39.14 -10.09
C GLU A 17 -16.40 38.19 -10.36
N LEU A 18 -16.15 37.90 -11.65
CA LEU A 18 -15.01 37.08 -12.06
C LEU A 18 -13.70 37.86 -11.80
N THR A 19 -12.81 37.27 -11.02
CA THR A 19 -11.53 37.90 -10.60
C THR A 19 -10.33 37.33 -11.31
N SER A 20 -10.34 36.00 -11.60
CA SER A 20 -9.27 35.38 -12.38
C SER A 20 -9.77 34.19 -13.21
N ILE A 21 -9.05 33.93 -14.32
CA ILE A 21 -9.14 32.67 -15.07
C ILE A 21 -7.72 32.14 -15.19
N ILE A 22 -7.47 30.95 -14.68
CA ILE A 22 -6.18 30.27 -14.75
C ILE A 22 -6.35 29.00 -15.58
N ASN A 23 -5.51 28.86 -16.59
CA ASN A 23 -5.38 27.63 -17.36
C ASN A 23 -4.21 26.81 -16.81
N ARG A 24 -4.45 25.52 -16.55
CA ARG A 24 -3.44 24.54 -16.15
C ARG A 24 -3.40 23.39 -17.14
N SER A 25 -2.23 23.15 -17.68
CA SER A 25 -1.91 21.98 -18.50
C SER A 25 -0.95 21.09 -17.72
N GLU A 26 -1.22 19.80 -17.71
CA GLU A 26 -0.44 18.80 -17.00
C GLU A 26 -0.12 17.64 -17.95
N GLU A 27 1.17 17.40 -18.16
CA GLU A 27 1.70 16.27 -18.91
C GLU A 27 2.28 15.26 -17.91
N GLU A 28 1.71 14.06 -17.84
CA GLU A 28 2.14 13.00 -16.93
C GLU A 28 2.82 11.85 -17.68
N GLU A 29 3.92 11.36 -17.12
CA GLU A 29 4.59 10.14 -17.53
C GLU A 29 4.61 9.16 -16.35
N GLN A 30 3.97 7.99 -16.53
CA GLN A 30 3.94 6.93 -15.54
C GLN A 30 4.74 5.72 -16.01
N LYS A 31 5.57 5.17 -15.13
CA LYS A 31 6.35 3.95 -15.34
C LYS A 31 6.28 3.10 -14.08
N GLY A 32 6.05 1.80 -14.25
CA GLY A 32 6.04 0.87 -13.12
C GLY A 32 6.68 -0.46 -13.48
N ASN A 33 7.28 -1.07 -12.47
CA ASN A 33 7.80 -2.43 -12.52
C ASN A 33 7.22 -3.23 -11.36
N PHE A 34 6.78 -4.44 -11.66
CA PHE A 34 6.19 -5.34 -10.67
C PHE A 34 6.77 -6.73 -10.82
N VAL A 35 7.18 -7.31 -9.70
CA VAL A 35 7.67 -8.69 -9.61
C VAL A 35 7.01 -9.37 -8.43
N GLN A 36 6.42 -10.54 -8.66
CA GLN A 36 5.82 -11.37 -7.63
C GLN A 36 6.28 -12.80 -7.77
N GLY A 37 6.55 -13.45 -6.64
CA GLY A 37 6.85 -14.87 -6.55
C GLY A 37 6.11 -15.53 -5.41
N ARG A 38 5.66 -16.79 -5.59
CA ARG A 38 5.02 -17.60 -4.57
C ARG A 38 5.52 -19.04 -4.63
N THR A 39 5.73 -19.63 -3.47
CA THR A 39 6.04 -21.04 -3.31
C THR A 39 5.20 -21.62 -2.19
N ASP A 40 4.50 -22.70 -2.48
CA ASP A 40 3.71 -23.46 -1.51
C ASP A 40 4.30 -24.88 -1.43
N TYR A 41 4.49 -25.37 -0.22
CA TYR A 41 4.96 -26.73 0.08
C TYR A 41 3.93 -27.42 0.95
N SER A 42 3.57 -28.64 0.59
CA SER A 42 2.59 -29.44 1.32
C SER A 42 3.12 -30.86 1.48
N ILE A 43 3.11 -31.37 2.71
CA ILE A 43 3.54 -32.74 3.03
C ILE A 43 2.52 -33.43 3.93
N LEU A 44 2.18 -34.68 3.57
CA LEU A 44 1.50 -35.60 4.45
C LEU A 44 2.54 -36.28 5.33
N LEU A 45 2.39 -36.17 6.64
CA LEU A 45 3.34 -36.68 7.63
C LEU A 45 3.09 -38.15 7.93
N ASP A 46 1.85 -38.62 7.70
CA ASP A 46 1.46 -40.03 7.90
C ASP A 46 0.25 -40.44 7.02
N THR A 47 -0.19 -41.65 7.16
CA THR A 47 -1.38 -42.20 6.47
C THR A 47 -2.71 -41.82 7.12
N LEU A 48 -2.69 -41.19 8.28
CA LEU A 48 -3.88 -40.72 9.00
C LEU A 48 -4.33 -39.33 8.54
N GLY A 49 -3.49 -38.68 7.72
CA GLY A 49 -3.81 -37.38 7.14
C GLY A 49 -3.25 -36.17 7.91
N HIS A 50 -2.24 -36.37 8.77
CA HIS A 50 -1.49 -35.29 9.35
C HIS A 50 -0.78 -34.54 8.22
N LYS A 51 -1.01 -33.25 8.11
CA LYS A 51 -0.53 -32.43 7.00
C LYS A 51 0.15 -31.16 7.51
N LEU A 52 1.29 -30.87 6.94
CA LEU A 52 1.95 -29.57 7.11
C LEU A 52 1.92 -28.84 5.76
N GLU A 53 1.47 -27.59 5.78
CA GLU A 53 1.48 -26.68 4.65
C GLU A 53 2.32 -25.46 4.98
N LEU A 54 3.24 -25.11 4.10
CA LEU A 54 4.09 -23.95 4.24
C LEU A 54 3.94 -23.11 2.98
N GLY A 55 3.81 -21.81 3.15
CA GLY A 55 3.71 -20.86 2.05
C GLY A 55 4.67 -19.68 2.26
N ILE A 56 5.30 -19.24 1.19
CA ILE A 56 6.05 -18.00 1.13
C ILE A 56 5.71 -17.28 -0.16
N SER A 57 5.39 -15.99 -0.08
CA SER A 57 5.31 -15.13 -1.25
C SER A 57 6.01 -13.81 -0.99
N GLY A 58 6.53 -13.23 -2.07
CA GLY A 58 7.14 -11.91 -2.08
C GLY A 58 6.63 -11.10 -3.27
N GLU A 59 6.40 -9.83 -3.03
CA GLU A 59 5.97 -8.85 -4.02
C GLU A 59 6.85 -7.61 -3.91
N PHE A 60 7.31 -7.11 -5.06
CA PHE A 60 8.10 -5.91 -5.20
C PHE A 60 7.51 -5.08 -6.32
N ALA A 61 7.14 -3.85 -6.02
CA ALA A 61 6.69 -2.88 -6.99
C ALA A 61 7.52 -1.60 -6.87
N ASN A 62 7.78 -0.98 -8.01
CA ASN A 62 8.47 0.30 -8.10
C ASN A 62 7.75 1.12 -9.16
N ASP A 63 7.12 2.22 -8.73
CA ASP A 63 6.32 3.10 -9.56
C ASP A 63 6.97 4.48 -9.58
N PHE A 64 7.01 5.09 -10.77
CA PHE A 64 7.50 6.44 -11.03
C PHE A 64 6.43 7.22 -11.76
N ASP A 65 6.02 8.33 -11.18
CA ASP A 65 5.09 9.30 -11.75
C ASP A 65 5.76 10.64 -11.82
N ASN A 66 5.96 11.14 -13.03
CA ASN A 66 6.50 12.48 -13.25
C ASN A 66 5.46 13.31 -13.95
N ALA A 67 5.25 14.54 -13.50
CA ALA A 67 4.39 15.48 -14.19
C ALA A 67 5.09 16.80 -14.43
N ARG A 68 4.76 17.41 -15.58
CA ARG A 68 5.10 18.77 -15.93
C ARG A 68 3.82 19.58 -15.97
N ILE A 69 3.76 20.58 -15.10
CA ILE A 69 2.60 21.44 -14.91
C ILE A 69 2.93 22.82 -15.44
N LEU A 70 2.09 23.31 -16.35
CA LEU A 70 2.16 24.68 -16.85
C LEU A 70 0.92 25.41 -16.37
N GLU A 71 1.12 26.57 -15.76
CA GLU A 71 0.04 27.46 -15.38
C GLU A 71 0.16 28.78 -16.11
N SER A 72 -0.97 29.31 -16.55
CA SER A 72 -1.07 30.63 -17.17
C SER A 72 -2.35 31.32 -16.74
N THR A 73 -2.23 32.56 -16.29
CA THR A 73 -3.36 33.43 -16.03
C THR A 73 -3.86 34.00 -17.35
N LEU A 74 -5.16 33.78 -17.64
CA LEU A 74 -5.81 34.30 -18.86
C LEU A 74 -6.54 35.63 -18.61
N PHE A 75 -6.98 35.86 -17.37
CA PHE A 75 -7.73 37.05 -16.95
C PHE A 75 -7.36 37.39 -15.49
N PRO A 76 -7.27 38.68 -15.09
CA PRO A 76 -7.53 39.91 -15.89
C PRO A 76 -6.37 40.28 -16.81
N ASN A 77 -5.13 39.90 -16.49
CA ASN A 77 -3.94 40.22 -17.27
C ASN A 77 -3.26 38.93 -17.66
N PRO A 78 -3.27 38.54 -18.94
CA PRO A 78 -2.59 37.32 -19.39
C PRO A 78 -1.12 37.30 -18.98
N ASN A 79 -0.70 36.18 -18.35
CA ASN A 79 0.68 35.96 -17.93
C ASN A 79 0.97 34.43 -17.91
N ASP A 80 2.20 34.08 -18.20
CA ASP A 80 2.70 32.72 -17.97
C ASP A 80 3.20 32.64 -16.52
N ASP A 81 2.49 31.92 -15.68
CA ASP A 81 2.73 31.88 -14.23
C ASP A 81 3.85 30.93 -13.83
N GLY A 82 4.29 30.07 -14.75
CA GLY A 82 5.46 29.25 -14.55
C GLY A 82 5.29 27.80 -14.94
N ILE A 83 6.34 27.02 -14.69
CA ILE A 83 6.41 25.59 -14.95
C ILE A 83 6.86 24.91 -13.67
N ASP A 84 6.06 23.98 -13.20
CA ASP A 84 6.42 23.10 -12.11
C ASP A 84 6.66 21.67 -12.62
N LEU A 85 7.64 21.01 -12.01
CA LEU A 85 7.90 19.59 -12.20
C LEU A 85 7.61 18.86 -10.90
N THR A 86 6.85 17.79 -11.00
CA THR A 86 6.67 16.87 -9.89
C THR A 86 7.28 15.52 -10.22
N SER A 87 7.90 14.89 -9.24
CA SER A 87 8.41 13.54 -9.33
C SER A 87 7.95 12.75 -8.11
N ASN A 88 7.33 11.62 -8.33
CA ASN A 88 6.88 10.72 -7.30
C ASN A 88 7.45 9.33 -7.55
N GLN A 89 8.25 8.84 -6.62
CA GLN A 89 8.77 7.47 -6.66
C GLN A 89 8.19 6.69 -5.50
N GLU A 90 7.44 5.62 -5.79
CA GLU A 90 6.92 4.71 -4.80
C GLU A 90 7.58 3.33 -4.91
N ASN A 91 8.13 2.86 -3.79
CA ASN A 91 8.70 1.53 -3.66
C ASN A 91 7.86 0.71 -2.67
N ARG A 92 7.21 -0.36 -3.14
CA ARG A 92 6.43 -1.28 -2.29
C ARG A 92 7.10 -2.64 -2.21
N ARG A 93 7.13 -3.19 -1.00
CA ARG A 93 7.61 -4.54 -0.73
C ARG A 93 6.65 -5.23 0.21
N GLN A 94 6.25 -6.44 -0.13
CA GLN A 94 5.40 -7.25 0.72
C GLN A 94 5.92 -8.69 0.76
N PHE A 95 5.97 -9.25 1.96
CA PHE A 95 6.24 -10.66 2.18
C PHE A 95 5.09 -11.28 2.97
N LEU A 96 4.68 -12.46 2.55
CA LEU A 96 3.69 -13.26 3.25
C LEU A 96 4.31 -14.63 3.54
N LEU A 97 4.25 -15.01 4.81
CA LEU A 97 4.69 -16.31 5.31
C LEU A 97 3.51 -17.02 5.93
N SER A 98 3.29 -18.28 5.61
CA SER A 98 2.27 -19.12 6.24
C SER A 98 2.80 -20.48 6.64
N ALA A 99 2.30 -21.00 7.74
CA ALA A 99 2.56 -22.35 8.20
C ALA A 99 1.28 -22.90 8.86
N ASP A 100 0.75 -23.98 8.30
CA ASP A 100 -0.51 -24.60 8.73
C ASP A 100 -0.27 -26.07 9.03
N TYR A 101 -0.65 -26.50 10.22
CA TYR A 101 -0.62 -27.89 10.62
C TYR A 101 -2.03 -28.41 10.84
N ILE A 102 -2.38 -29.48 10.16
CA ILE A 102 -3.68 -30.13 10.20
C ILE A 102 -3.51 -31.46 10.91
N LEU A 103 -4.20 -31.62 12.01
CA LEU A 103 -4.26 -32.83 12.83
C LEU A 103 -5.65 -33.46 12.70
N PRO A 104 -5.80 -34.55 11.93
CA PRO A 104 -7.01 -35.32 11.93
C PRO A 104 -7.20 -35.99 13.30
N LEU A 105 -8.39 -35.83 13.85
CA LEU A 105 -8.81 -36.50 15.08
C LEU A 105 -9.79 -37.63 14.74
N LEU A 106 -10.11 -38.47 15.71
CA LEU A 106 -11.00 -39.61 15.51
C LEU A 106 -12.30 -39.22 14.78
N LYS A 107 -12.68 -40.01 13.77
CA LYS A 107 -13.91 -39.94 12.95
C LYS A 107 -14.49 -38.53 12.75
N ASN A 108 -14.19 -37.95 11.62
CA ASN A 108 -14.78 -36.70 11.11
C ASN A 108 -14.50 -35.43 11.96
N ALA A 109 -13.44 -35.43 12.76
CA ALA A 109 -12.96 -34.25 13.47
C ALA A 109 -11.55 -33.90 13.03
N LYS A 110 -11.24 -32.60 13.02
CA LYS A 110 -9.89 -32.08 12.76
C LYS A 110 -9.57 -30.92 13.66
N PHE A 111 -8.32 -30.83 14.02
CA PHE A 111 -7.72 -29.68 14.68
C PHE A 111 -6.71 -29.04 13.74
N GLU A 112 -6.74 -27.73 13.67
CA GLU A 112 -5.83 -26.95 12.83
C GLU A 112 -5.16 -25.91 13.71
N ILE A 113 -3.85 -25.73 13.52
CA ILE A 113 -3.08 -24.62 14.10
C ILE A 113 -2.26 -24.00 12.99
N GLY A 114 -2.23 -22.68 12.96
CA GLY A 114 -1.53 -22.00 11.91
C GLY A 114 -0.91 -20.68 12.37
N TYR A 115 0.01 -20.24 11.56
CA TYR A 115 0.70 -18.97 11.67
C TYR A 115 0.70 -18.26 10.31
N LEU A 116 0.43 -16.96 10.33
CA LEU A 116 0.52 -16.10 9.17
C LEU A 116 1.30 -14.84 9.55
N ALA A 117 2.28 -14.47 8.75
CA ALA A 117 2.93 -13.18 8.86
C ALA A 117 2.81 -12.41 7.54
N THR A 118 2.40 -11.16 7.63
CA THR A 118 2.44 -10.19 6.53
C THR A 118 3.38 -9.07 6.92
N LEU A 119 4.44 -8.88 6.14
CA LEU A 119 5.43 -7.84 6.34
C LEU A 119 5.38 -6.92 5.13
N SER A 120 4.97 -5.67 5.32
CA SER A 120 4.86 -4.69 4.24
C SER A 120 5.64 -3.42 4.53
N SER A 121 6.21 -2.83 3.48
CA SER A 121 6.89 -1.54 3.51
C SER A 121 6.60 -0.79 2.23
N THR A 122 6.18 0.47 2.37
CA THR A 122 6.03 1.41 1.28
C THR A 122 6.89 2.63 1.60
N GLU A 123 7.77 2.96 0.68
CA GLU A 123 8.56 4.19 0.70
C GLU A 123 8.08 5.05 -0.47
N ASN A 124 7.74 6.30 -0.20
CA ASN A 124 7.34 7.27 -1.20
C ASN A 124 8.25 8.49 -1.10
N ASP A 125 8.84 8.89 -2.23
CA ASP A 125 9.71 10.06 -2.36
C ASP A 125 9.07 11.01 -3.36
N PHE A 126 8.52 12.13 -2.86
CA PHE A 126 7.80 13.12 -3.64
C PHE A 126 8.59 14.42 -3.67
N GLU A 127 8.92 14.89 -4.86
CA GLU A 127 9.66 16.11 -5.09
C GLU A 127 8.87 17.06 -5.98
N VAL A 128 8.92 18.37 -5.65
CA VAL A 128 8.38 19.45 -6.45
C VAL A 128 9.48 20.44 -6.75
N SER A 129 9.60 20.84 -8.01
CA SER A 129 10.54 21.86 -8.46
C SER A 129 9.86 22.88 -9.36
N THR A 130 10.19 24.13 -9.20
CA THR A 130 9.66 25.23 -10.03
C THR A 130 10.74 25.80 -10.96
N ALA A 131 10.32 26.31 -12.10
CA ALA A 131 11.23 26.97 -13.03
C ALA A 131 11.77 28.29 -12.45
N SER A 132 13.07 28.52 -12.64
CA SER A 132 13.76 29.78 -12.30
C SER A 132 14.67 30.21 -13.44
N GLU A 133 15.27 31.41 -13.34
CA GLU A 133 16.23 31.95 -14.35
C GLU A 133 17.45 31.04 -14.56
N THR A 134 17.82 30.23 -13.55
CA THR A 134 19.00 29.35 -13.57
C THR A 134 18.67 27.87 -13.78
N GLY A 135 17.40 27.51 -13.98
CA GLY A 135 16.90 26.16 -14.15
C GLY A 135 15.81 25.82 -13.12
N PHE A 136 15.55 24.54 -12.89
CA PHE A 136 14.57 24.12 -11.90
C PHE A 136 15.14 24.14 -10.49
N VAL A 137 14.38 24.70 -9.54
CA VAL A 137 14.73 24.78 -8.12
C VAL A 137 13.70 23.96 -7.31
N ASN A 138 14.19 23.08 -6.46
CA ASN A 138 13.33 22.29 -5.58
C ASN A 138 12.59 23.19 -4.59
N ILE A 139 11.32 22.87 -4.32
CA ILE A 139 10.47 23.53 -3.32
C ILE A 139 10.38 22.62 -2.09
N PRO A 140 11.18 22.89 -1.03
CA PRO A 140 11.26 22.01 0.14
C PRO A 140 9.92 21.85 0.87
N GLU A 141 9.05 22.86 0.83
CA GLU A 141 7.73 22.85 1.49
C GLU A 141 6.78 21.82 0.88
N PHE A 142 6.96 21.47 -0.39
CA PHE A 142 6.17 20.46 -1.10
C PHE A 142 6.94 19.16 -1.34
N THR A 143 8.20 19.09 -0.95
CA THR A 143 9.04 17.90 -1.09
C THR A 143 8.98 17.10 0.21
N ASN A 144 8.67 15.81 0.10
CA ASN A 144 8.58 14.95 1.28
C ASN A 144 8.92 13.49 0.95
N LYS A 145 9.67 12.87 1.86
CA LYS A 145 9.89 11.44 1.84
C LYS A 145 9.12 10.80 2.99
N THR A 146 8.27 9.84 2.67
CA THR A 146 7.46 9.08 3.63
C THR A 146 7.84 7.61 3.63
N GLU A 147 7.76 7.00 4.80
CA GLU A 147 7.92 5.57 5.01
C GLU A 147 6.73 5.05 5.81
N TYR A 148 6.06 4.02 5.27
CA TYR A 148 5.04 3.25 5.95
C TYR A 148 5.50 1.81 6.06
N ARG A 149 5.53 1.26 7.27
CA ARG A 149 5.77 -0.17 7.53
C ARG A 149 4.64 -0.74 8.35
N GLU A 150 4.16 -1.89 7.95
CA GLU A 150 3.17 -2.65 8.69
C GLU A 150 3.58 -4.11 8.76
N ASN A 151 3.69 -4.63 9.97
CA ASN A 151 3.96 -6.04 10.23
C ASN A 151 2.80 -6.62 11.02
N VAL A 152 2.17 -7.64 10.45
CA VAL A 152 1.07 -8.38 11.08
C VAL A 152 1.53 -9.80 11.31
N HIS A 153 1.42 -10.27 12.56
CA HIS A 153 1.68 -11.64 12.96
C HIS A 153 0.40 -12.24 13.53
N ALA A 154 -0.08 -13.29 12.92
CA ALA A 154 -1.31 -13.96 13.33
C ALA A 154 -1.04 -15.41 13.69
N PHE A 155 -1.53 -15.82 14.85
CA PHE A 155 -1.62 -17.23 15.27
C PHE A 155 -3.08 -17.62 15.36
N TYR A 156 -3.43 -18.76 14.85
CA TYR A 156 -4.78 -19.26 14.95
C TYR A 156 -4.84 -20.75 15.29
N THR A 157 -5.94 -21.11 15.89
CA THR A 157 -6.30 -22.51 16.14
C THR A 157 -7.78 -22.70 15.82
N GLN A 158 -8.11 -23.88 15.31
CA GLN A 158 -9.44 -24.20 14.87
C GLN A 158 -9.76 -25.67 15.11
N TYR A 159 -10.93 -25.95 15.64
CA TYR A 159 -11.47 -27.30 15.79
C TYR A 159 -12.74 -27.41 14.95
N GLY A 160 -12.82 -28.46 14.16
CA GLY A 160 -14.00 -28.79 13.37
C GLY A 160 -14.41 -30.22 13.58
N LYS A 161 -15.71 -30.46 13.59
CA LYS A 161 -16.30 -31.79 13.65
C LYS A 161 -17.55 -31.86 12.80
N SER A 162 -17.69 -32.99 12.09
CA SER A 162 -18.86 -33.28 11.27
C SER A 162 -19.53 -34.57 11.71
N TRP A 163 -20.85 -34.60 11.64
CA TRP A 163 -21.71 -35.76 11.76
C TRP A 163 -22.53 -35.88 10.45
N GLU A 164 -23.33 -36.88 10.31
CA GLU A 164 -24.10 -37.12 9.07
C GLU A 164 -25.00 -35.95 8.67
N ALA A 165 -25.64 -35.29 9.63
CA ALA A 165 -26.60 -34.21 9.40
C ALA A 165 -26.15 -32.81 9.89
N PHE A 166 -25.01 -32.76 10.58
CA PHE A 166 -24.58 -31.51 11.23
C PHE A 166 -23.06 -31.40 11.26
N SER A 167 -22.54 -30.20 11.08
CA SER A 167 -21.12 -29.89 11.28
C SER A 167 -20.97 -28.53 11.99
N PHE A 168 -19.93 -28.42 12.81
CA PHE A 168 -19.54 -27.15 13.38
C PHE A 168 -18.02 -26.95 13.29
N LYS A 169 -17.63 -25.70 13.39
CA LYS A 169 -16.25 -25.26 13.36
C LYS A 169 -16.10 -24.11 14.37
N ILE A 170 -15.18 -24.22 15.30
CA ILE A 170 -14.87 -23.16 16.26
C ILE A 170 -13.39 -22.81 16.15
N GLY A 171 -13.08 -21.54 16.22
CA GLY A 171 -11.71 -21.08 16.10
C GLY A 171 -11.43 -19.80 16.89
N LEU A 172 -10.15 -19.55 17.10
CA LEU A 172 -9.63 -18.33 17.68
C LEU A 172 -8.39 -17.92 16.91
N ARG A 173 -8.33 -16.66 16.50
CA ARG A 173 -7.17 -16.04 15.89
C ARG A 173 -6.73 -14.85 16.74
N SER A 174 -5.43 -14.75 17.00
CA SER A 174 -4.79 -13.59 17.63
C SER A 174 -3.88 -12.93 16.61
N GLU A 175 -4.06 -11.64 16.40
CA GLU A 175 -3.23 -10.83 15.50
C GLU A 175 -2.51 -9.75 16.29
N THR A 176 -1.19 -9.66 16.10
CA THR A 176 -0.36 -8.57 16.59
C THR A 176 0.11 -7.75 15.41
N THR A 177 -0.27 -6.48 15.40
CA THR A 177 0.09 -5.51 14.36
C THR A 177 1.06 -4.48 14.91
N SER A 178 2.11 -4.21 14.14
CA SER A 178 3.10 -3.15 14.37
C SER A 178 3.13 -2.22 13.18
N ILE A 179 2.84 -0.94 13.39
CA ILE A 179 2.84 0.11 12.36
C ILE A 179 3.90 1.14 12.68
N LEU A 180 4.66 1.54 11.66
CA LEU A 180 5.59 2.66 11.68
C LEU A 180 5.26 3.60 10.53
N ILE A 181 5.10 4.89 10.84
CA ILE A 181 4.93 5.96 9.85
C ILE A 181 6.01 7.00 10.10
N LYS A 182 6.73 7.37 9.03
CA LYS A 182 7.70 8.47 9.05
C LYS A 182 7.41 9.45 7.93
N ALA A 183 7.61 10.74 8.20
CA ALA A 183 7.57 11.80 7.22
C ALA A 183 8.72 12.77 7.50
N ASN A 184 9.70 12.82 6.57
CA ASN A 184 10.96 13.53 6.80
C ASN A 184 10.79 15.04 6.83
N ALA A 185 9.94 15.61 5.97
CA ALA A 185 9.73 17.06 5.90
C ALA A 185 9.21 17.66 7.22
N SER A 186 8.44 16.91 7.99
CA SER A 186 7.88 17.33 9.27
C SER A 186 8.62 16.76 10.49
N ASN A 187 9.69 15.98 10.31
CA ASN A 187 10.34 15.18 11.37
C ASN A 187 9.33 14.33 12.14
N PHE A 188 8.29 13.86 11.46
CA PHE A 188 7.23 13.08 12.07
C PHE A 188 7.60 11.61 12.10
N GLU A 189 7.50 10.99 13.29
CA GLU A 189 7.59 9.54 13.46
C GLU A 189 6.49 9.08 14.42
N GLN A 190 5.68 8.13 13.99
CA GLN A 190 4.66 7.51 14.82
C GLN A 190 4.78 6.00 14.77
N ARG A 191 4.68 5.35 15.93
CA ARG A 191 4.62 3.90 16.10
C ARG A 191 3.35 3.51 16.80
N LYS A 192 2.71 2.43 16.33
CA LYS A 192 1.54 1.84 16.96
C LYS A 192 1.68 0.33 16.98
N ASN A 193 1.48 -0.28 18.15
CA ASN A 193 1.42 -1.73 18.32
C ASN A 193 0.12 -2.07 19.03
N TYR A 194 -0.56 -3.11 18.56
CA TYR A 194 -1.77 -3.61 19.19
C TYR A 194 -1.97 -5.09 18.88
N THR A 195 -2.82 -5.73 19.68
CA THR A 195 -3.17 -7.14 19.50
C THR A 195 -4.68 -7.29 19.60
N ASP A 196 -5.25 -7.97 18.61
CA ASP A 196 -6.68 -8.25 18.53
C ASP A 196 -6.95 -9.75 18.55
N LEU A 197 -8.13 -10.13 19.05
CA LEU A 197 -8.62 -11.50 19.10
C LEU A 197 -9.89 -11.62 18.27
N PHE A 198 -9.92 -12.65 17.41
CA PHE A 198 -11.02 -12.92 16.49
C PHE A 198 -11.55 -14.33 16.72
N PRO A 199 -12.60 -14.50 17.57
CA PRO A 199 -13.30 -15.76 17.68
C PRO A 199 -14.18 -16.02 16.46
N SER A 200 -14.34 -17.28 16.07
CA SER A 200 -15.18 -17.72 14.95
C SER A 200 -15.98 -18.96 15.31
N LEU A 201 -17.19 -19.09 14.75
CA LEU A 201 -18.10 -20.22 14.91
C LEU A 201 -18.74 -20.55 13.56
#